data_7c340235626dec0fbc2c5974ce890390
#
_entry.id   7c340235626dec0fbc2c5974ce890390
#
_cell.length_a   1.000
_cell.length_b   1.000
_cell.length_c   1.000
_cell.angle_alpha   90.00
_cell.angle_beta   90.00
_cell.angle_gamma   90.00
#
_symmetry.space_group_name_H-M   'P 1'
#
loop_
_entity.id
_entity.type
_entity.pdbx_description
1 polymer ?
#
loop_
_entity_poly.entity_id
_entity_poly.type
_entity_poly.pdbx_seq_one_letter_code
_entity_poly.pdbx_strand_id
1 'polypeptide(L)'
;MDEAHNLPAKILDMNSFSISQRNLEKAYSEANLAGYNDIAVKIDKIIAEIRNVTRESAVDIKGIFSEADLDKMDDIVKFHEKGYNIPASFILKNLTEKLLSSREEDIIYVSIDEKGRRINVNSLDPADYSRGVIDSFYSTILMSGTFRPIEMFSNLLGLENHENLEVKGDSVNDNRLMLIDKEVTSRFSSREEQYSVIADSINDIMEKAKYNMIFFFPSYSFMERVYPLINEKDRIIKEEQKMERERKNEIIEKLSLSSSVLFAVMNGNFSESIGIKNNMIKLIGIVGVPFEPPSIKLRAMQLYYDKKMGNGFEYAQVLPAMIKVMQAAGRGIRSKNDKCAILLMDSRYDTPIFKKYLPNDIITIDRDPISIIREKGFA
;
A
#
# COMPACT_ATOMS: atom_id res chain seq x y z
N MET A 1 8.73 18.80 -2.45
CA MET A 1 8.18 17.68 -1.66
C MET A 1 8.91 16.43 -2.05
N ASP A 2 9.55 15.75 -1.11
CA ASP A 2 10.25 14.49 -1.33
C ASP A 2 9.30 13.30 -1.13
N GLU A 3 9.64 12.13 -1.71
CA GLU A 3 8.80 10.91 -1.73
C GLU A 3 7.36 11.18 -2.19
N ALA A 4 7.23 12.08 -3.18
CA ALA A 4 5.93 12.58 -3.64
C ALA A 4 5.10 11.52 -4.39
N HIS A 5 5.65 10.34 -4.69
CA HIS A 5 4.88 9.19 -5.19
C HIS A 5 3.78 8.74 -4.21
N ASN A 6 3.91 9.07 -2.91
CA ASN A 6 2.89 8.77 -1.91
C ASN A 6 1.76 9.81 -1.87
N LEU A 7 1.92 10.95 -2.56
CA LEU A 7 0.96 12.06 -2.48
C LEU A 7 -0.46 11.66 -2.92
N PRO A 8 -0.67 10.97 -4.06
CA PRO A 8 -2.02 10.58 -4.47
C PRO A 8 -2.74 9.74 -3.41
N ALA A 9 -2.07 8.74 -2.85
CA ALA A 9 -2.65 7.88 -1.82
C ALA A 9 -2.98 8.66 -0.53
N LYS A 10 -2.07 9.54 -0.08
CA LYS A 10 -2.30 10.39 1.10
C LYS A 10 -3.47 11.34 0.91
N ILE A 11 -3.60 11.95 -0.27
CA ILE A 11 -4.73 12.83 -0.58
C ILE A 11 -6.06 12.06 -0.51
N LEU A 12 -6.12 10.86 -1.12
CA LEU A 12 -7.31 10.01 -1.04
C LEU A 12 -7.65 9.63 0.40
N ASP A 13 -6.65 9.29 1.20
CA ASP A 13 -6.84 8.91 2.60
C ASP A 13 -7.35 10.08 3.45
N MET A 14 -6.74 11.26 3.30
CA MET A 14 -7.17 12.50 3.99
C MET A 14 -8.60 12.92 3.61
N ASN A 15 -9.04 12.61 2.39
CA ASN A 15 -10.38 12.91 1.89
C ASN A 15 -11.36 11.73 2.03
N SER A 16 -11.01 10.75 2.84
CA SER A 16 -11.85 9.59 3.15
C SER A 16 -12.24 9.62 4.63
N PHE A 17 -13.40 9.04 4.93
CA PHE A 17 -13.89 8.98 6.30
C PHE A 17 -14.51 7.62 6.61
N SER A 18 -14.45 7.18 7.86
CA SER A 18 -15.13 5.96 8.30
C SER A 18 -15.68 6.05 9.71
N ILE A 19 -16.87 5.46 9.92
CA ILE A 19 -17.53 5.35 11.22
C ILE A 19 -17.93 3.91 11.49
N SER A 20 -17.71 3.43 12.73
CA SER A 20 -18.16 2.10 13.13
C SER A 20 -19.64 2.10 13.49
N GLN A 21 -20.32 0.96 13.33
CA GLN A 21 -21.69 0.75 13.79
C GLN A 21 -21.84 1.11 15.27
N ARG A 22 -20.88 0.73 16.11
CA ARG A 22 -20.89 1.07 17.54
C ARG A 22 -20.91 2.58 17.81
N ASN A 23 -20.19 3.37 17.01
CA ASN A 23 -20.21 4.83 17.14
C ASN A 23 -21.55 5.41 16.67
N LEU A 24 -22.19 4.84 15.64
CA LEU A 24 -23.54 5.24 15.23
C LEU A 24 -24.56 4.95 16.33
N GLU A 25 -24.51 3.78 16.97
CA GLU A 25 -25.41 3.41 18.07
C GLU A 25 -25.20 4.32 19.29
N LYS A 26 -23.98 4.72 19.58
CA LYS A 26 -23.69 5.72 20.63
C LYS A 26 -24.23 7.10 20.27
N ALA A 27 -23.97 7.58 19.04
CA ALA A 27 -24.49 8.86 18.57
C ALA A 27 -26.02 8.92 18.56
N TYR A 28 -26.70 7.79 18.24
CA TYR A 28 -28.14 7.64 18.38
C TYR A 28 -28.61 7.89 19.84
N SER A 29 -27.93 7.26 20.80
CA SER A 29 -28.24 7.44 22.23
C SER A 29 -27.95 8.87 22.68
N GLU A 30 -26.86 9.48 22.22
CA GLU A 30 -26.52 10.86 22.53
C GLU A 30 -27.55 11.85 21.99
N ALA A 31 -28.04 11.66 20.76
CA ALA A 31 -29.08 12.49 20.16
C ALA A 31 -30.39 12.43 20.92
N ASN A 32 -30.84 11.23 21.33
CA ASN A 32 -32.05 11.05 22.14
C ASN A 32 -31.92 11.73 23.51
N LEU A 33 -30.79 11.58 24.20
CA LEU A 33 -30.56 12.18 25.51
C LEU A 33 -30.51 13.73 25.45
N ALA A 34 -30.05 14.29 24.37
CA ALA A 34 -30.03 15.73 24.10
C ALA A 34 -31.39 16.27 23.58
N GLY A 35 -32.38 15.40 23.35
CA GLY A 35 -33.72 15.76 22.89
C GLY A 35 -33.88 15.96 21.37
N TYR A 36 -32.84 15.60 20.56
CA TYR A 36 -32.87 15.71 19.10
C TYR A 36 -33.36 14.40 18.43
N ASN A 37 -34.66 14.11 18.63
CA ASN A 37 -35.27 12.87 18.14
C ASN A 37 -35.29 12.76 16.61
N ASP A 38 -35.35 13.86 15.88
CA ASP A 38 -35.29 13.88 14.43
C ASP A 38 -33.90 13.42 13.91
N ILE A 39 -32.84 13.83 14.57
CA ILE A 39 -31.46 13.33 14.30
C ILE A 39 -31.35 11.85 14.64
N ALA A 40 -31.89 11.43 15.81
CA ALA A 40 -31.89 10.03 16.21
C ALA A 40 -32.61 9.14 15.16
N VAL A 41 -33.76 9.55 14.63
CA VAL A 41 -34.48 8.82 13.59
C VAL A 41 -33.63 8.66 12.30
N LYS A 42 -32.88 9.69 11.91
CA LYS A 42 -31.98 9.63 10.76
C LYS A 42 -30.83 8.66 10.99
N ILE A 43 -30.25 8.65 12.19
CA ILE A 43 -29.21 7.69 12.57
C ILE A 43 -29.74 6.26 12.57
N ASP A 44 -30.95 6.03 13.10
CA ASP A 44 -31.57 4.69 13.12
C ASP A 44 -31.80 4.14 11.72
N LYS A 45 -32.19 4.99 10.75
CA LYS A 45 -32.28 4.58 9.33
C LYS A 45 -30.94 4.07 8.82
N ILE A 46 -29.85 4.77 9.11
CA ILE A 46 -28.49 4.32 8.70
C ILE A 46 -28.14 2.99 9.38
N ILE A 47 -28.41 2.87 10.68
CA ILE A 47 -28.16 1.62 11.43
C ILE A 47 -28.96 0.46 10.84
N ALA A 48 -30.22 0.68 10.49
CA ALA A 48 -31.08 -0.33 9.87
C ALA A 48 -30.53 -0.78 8.50
N GLU A 49 -30.08 0.17 7.68
CA GLU A 49 -29.47 -0.13 6.36
C GLU A 49 -28.23 -1.02 6.50
N ILE A 50 -27.34 -0.74 7.45
CA ILE A 50 -26.08 -1.48 7.60
C ILE A 50 -26.23 -2.79 8.39
N ARG A 51 -27.26 -2.93 9.24
CA ARG A 51 -27.43 -4.09 10.15
C ARG A 51 -27.56 -5.40 9.39
N ASN A 52 -28.19 -5.39 8.25
CA ASN A 52 -28.44 -6.58 7.43
C ASN A 52 -27.33 -6.89 6.44
N VAL A 53 -26.29 -6.03 6.35
CA VAL A 53 -25.14 -6.27 5.46
C VAL A 53 -24.32 -7.42 6.01
N THR A 54 -24.18 -8.50 5.23
CA THR A 54 -23.42 -9.71 5.58
C THR A 54 -22.07 -9.82 4.87
N ARG A 55 -21.85 -8.99 3.85
CA ARG A 55 -20.60 -8.88 3.11
C ARG A 55 -20.37 -7.43 2.71
N GLU A 56 -19.16 -7.07 2.36
CA GLU A 56 -18.85 -5.74 1.84
C GLU A 56 -19.85 -5.35 0.73
N SER A 57 -20.51 -4.19 0.86
CA SER A 57 -21.60 -3.75 -0.03
C SER A 57 -21.67 -2.23 -0.11
N ALA A 58 -21.91 -1.70 -1.31
CA ALA A 58 -22.25 -0.29 -1.48
C ALA A 58 -23.60 -0.01 -0.80
N VAL A 59 -23.74 1.18 -0.21
CA VAL A 59 -24.97 1.66 0.43
C VAL A 59 -25.27 3.07 -0.02
N ASP A 60 -26.56 3.39 -0.14
CA ASP A 60 -27.02 4.74 -0.45
C ASP A 60 -27.56 5.41 0.80
N ILE A 61 -26.72 6.25 1.38
CA ILE A 61 -27.05 7.07 2.55
C ILE A 61 -26.88 8.57 2.25
N LYS A 62 -26.64 8.93 1.00
CA LYS A 62 -26.62 10.35 0.57
C LYS A 62 -28.00 10.95 0.80
N GLY A 63 -28.04 12.20 1.26
CA GLY A 63 -29.28 12.94 1.46
C GLY A 63 -30.07 12.59 2.74
N ILE A 64 -29.60 11.66 3.59
CA ILE A 64 -30.21 11.41 4.90
C ILE A 64 -30.08 12.62 5.81
N PHE A 65 -28.92 13.28 5.78
CA PHE A 65 -28.65 14.51 6.52
C PHE A 65 -28.59 15.71 5.56
N SER A 66 -28.89 16.89 6.12
CA SER A 66 -28.82 18.20 5.46
C SER A 66 -27.85 19.13 6.20
N GLU A 67 -27.50 20.27 5.62
CA GLU A 67 -26.69 21.29 6.29
C GLU A 67 -27.31 21.76 7.61
N ALA A 68 -28.64 21.89 7.67
CA ALA A 68 -29.36 22.26 8.87
C ALA A 68 -29.23 21.24 10.04
N ASP A 69 -28.85 20.01 9.75
CA ASP A 69 -28.61 19.01 10.78
C ASP A 69 -27.25 19.19 11.47
N LEU A 70 -26.31 19.90 10.82
CA LEU A 70 -24.98 20.15 11.42
C LEU A 70 -25.07 21.01 12.67
N ASP A 71 -25.91 22.05 12.66
CA ASP A 71 -26.12 22.93 13.83
C ASP A 71 -26.69 22.12 15.02
N LYS A 72 -27.65 21.22 14.76
CA LYS A 72 -28.20 20.32 15.77
C LYS A 72 -27.15 19.34 16.31
N MET A 73 -26.29 18.82 15.44
CA MET A 73 -25.19 17.93 15.83
C MET A 73 -24.17 18.68 16.70
N ASP A 74 -23.89 19.95 16.42
CA ASP A 74 -23.04 20.78 17.28
C ASP A 74 -23.62 20.96 18.68
N ASP A 75 -24.93 21.15 18.79
CA ASP A 75 -25.57 21.24 20.07
C ASP A 75 -25.56 19.91 20.85
N ILE A 76 -25.76 18.76 20.15
CA ILE A 76 -25.61 17.43 20.72
C ILE A 76 -24.17 17.21 21.22
N VAL A 77 -23.17 17.59 20.43
CA VAL A 77 -21.75 17.49 20.81
C VAL A 77 -21.49 18.30 22.06
N LYS A 78 -21.88 19.59 22.10
CA LYS A 78 -21.72 20.46 23.29
C LYS A 78 -22.41 19.90 24.53
N PHE A 79 -23.60 19.29 24.37
CA PHE A 79 -24.35 18.67 25.48
C PHE A 79 -23.60 17.50 26.10
N HIS A 80 -22.88 16.71 25.29
CA HIS A 80 -22.16 15.52 25.71
C HIS A 80 -20.66 15.72 25.95
N GLU A 81 -20.10 16.87 25.58
CA GLU A 81 -18.69 17.16 25.75
C GLU A 81 -18.35 17.32 27.24
N LYS A 82 -17.70 16.30 27.80
CA LYS A 82 -17.25 16.29 29.21
C LYS A 82 -15.78 15.89 29.28
N GLY A 83 -14.91 16.86 29.58
CA GLY A 83 -13.47 16.63 29.70
C GLY A 83 -12.80 16.26 28.38
N TYR A 84 -11.98 15.22 28.36
CA TYR A 84 -11.20 14.79 27.18
C TYR A 84 -11.90 13.72 26.30
N ASN A 85 -13.15 13.36 26.64
CA ASN A 85 -13.87 12.35 25.87
C ASN A 85 -14.54 12.99 24.65
N ILE A 86 -14.21 12.49 23.46
CA ILE A 86 -14.84 12.88 22.20
C ILE A 86 -16.19 12.17 22.09
N PRO A 87 -17.33 12.89 22.05
CA PRO A 87 -18.64 12.29 21.86
C PRO A 87 -18.72 11.56 20.51
N ALA A 88 -19.57 10.51 20.43
CA ALA A 88 -19.81 9.80 19.18
C ALA A 88 -20.57 10.67 18.16
N SER A 89 -21.38 11.63 18.63
CA SER A 89 -22.04 12.65 17.82
C SER A 89 -21.03 13.55 17.06
N PHE A 90 -19.84 13.81 17.63
CA PHE A 90 -18.77 14.50 16.89
C PHE A 90 -18.28 13.70 15.70
N ILE A 91 -18.12 12.37 15.86
CA ILE A 91 -17.72 11.48 14.74
C ILE A 91 -18.83 11.43 13.69
N LEU A 92 -20.10 11.44 14.12
CA LEU A 92 -21.25 11.51 13.23
C LEU A 92 -21.30 12.83 12.46
N LYS A 93 -21.03 13.97 13.12
CA LYS A 93 -20.94 15.28 12.45
C LYS A 93 -19.90 15.24 11.33
N ASN A 94 -18.72 14.71 11.60
CA ASN A 94 -17.66 14.59 10.58
C ASN A 94 -18.10 13.67 9.41
N LEU A 95 -18.84 12.58 9.68
CA LEU A 95 -19.46 11.77 8.62
C LEU A 95 -20.44 12.61 7.81
N THR A 96 -21.29 13.39 8.46
CA THR A 96 -22.31 14.23 7.79
C THR A 96 -21.66 15.29 6.91
N GLU A 97 -20.64 15.99 7.41
CA GLU A 97 -19.84 16.94 6.61
C GLU A 97 -19.23 16.26 5.39
N LYS A 98 -18.67 15.05 5.57
CA LYS A 98 -18.10 14.29 4.45
C LYS A 98 -19.17 13.83 3.46
N LEU A 99 -20.35 13.43 3.91
CA LEU A 99 -21.46 13.07 3.02
C LEU A 99 -21.97 14.27 2.22
N LEU A 100 -22.11 15.44 2.85
CA LEU A 100 -22.55 16.68 2.20
C LEU A 100 -21.52 17.20 1.18
N SER A 101 -20.24 17.04 1.47
CA SER A 101 -19.15 17.43 0.58
C SER A 101 -18.74 16.33 -0.41
N SER A 102 -19.37 15.14 -0.33
CA SER A 102 -19.02 14.02 -1.20
C SER A 102 -19.41 14.29 -2.65
N ARG A 103 -18.51 13.90 -3.55
CA ARG A 103 -18.69 14.04 -5.00
C ARG A 103 -19.46 12.86 -5.58
N GLU A 104 -19.86 12.97 -6.84
CA GLU A 104 -20.57 11.88 -7.53
C GLU A 104 -19.71 10.63 -7.64
N GLU A 105 -18.40 10.80 -7.87
CA GLU A 105 -17.42 9.72 -7.99
C GLU A 105 -17.04 9.07 -6.65
N ASP A 106 -17.28 9.72 -5.49
CA ASP A 106 -16.96 9.14 -4.20
C ASP A 106 -17.81 7.90 -3.91
N ILE A 107 -17.19 6.84 -3.39
CA ILE A 107 -17.88 5.61 -3.04
C ILE A 107 -18.26 5.57 -1.56
N ILE A 108 -19.52 5.17 -1.29
CA ILE A 108 -20.02 4.90 0.05
C ILE A 108 -20.35 3.42 0.15
N TYR A 109 -19.74 2.74 1.13
CA TYR A 109 -19.92 1.30 1.31
C TYR A 109 -19.74 0.88 2.76
N VAL A 110 -20.29 -0.28 3.08
CA VAL A 110 -20.09 -0.95 4.37
C VAL A 110 -18.99 -1.98 4.22
N SER A 111 -17.97 -1.91 5.07
CA SER A 111 -16.99 -2.97 5.28
C SER A 111 -17.30 -3.73 6.56
N ILE A 112 -16.86 -4.99 6.63
CA ILE A 112 -17.01 -5.87 7.79
C ILE A 112 -15.63 -6.40 8.16
N ASP A 113 -15.23 -6.19 9.39
CA ASP A 113 -14.00 -6.72 9.97
C ASP A 113 -14.27 -7.42 11.32
N GLU A 114 -13.22 -7.87 11.99
CA GLU A 114 -13.32 -8.50 13.33
C GLU A 114 -13.96 -7.59 14.39
N LYS A 115 -13.94 -6.26 14.18
CA LYS A 115 -14.51 -5.25 15.08
C LYS A 115 -15.97 -4.89 14.73
N GLY A 116 -16.52 -5.49 13.67
CA GLY A 116 -17.88 -5.30 13.22
C GLY A 116 -18.00 -4.49 11.93
N ARG A 117 -19.17 -3.88 11.72
CA ARG A 117 -19.47 -3.11 10.50
C ARG A 117 -18.98 -1.67 10.60
N ARG A 118 -18.54 -1.14 9.48
CA ARG A 118 -18.13 0.24 9.33
C ARG A 118 -18.69 0.82 8.03
N ILE A 119 -19.19 2.04 8.09
CA ILE A 119 -19.47 2.83 6.90
C ILE A 119 -18.20 3.53 6.49
N ASN A 120 -17.89 3.48 5.21
CA ASN A 120 -16.75 4.15 4.62
C ASN A 120 -17.24 5.09 3.52
N VAL A 121 -16.74 6.31 3.51
CA VAL A 121 -16.91 7.29 2.45
C VAL A 121 -15.52 7.58 1.89
N ASN A 122 -15.21 7.06 0.71
CA ASN A 122 -13.89 7.17 0.12
C ASN A 122 -13.90 8.01 -1.14
N SER A 123 -13.01 8.98 -1.19
CA SER A 123 -12.69 9.66 -2.43
C SER A 123 -11.93 8.75 -3.37
N LEU A 124 -12.20 8.85 -4.67
CA LEU A 124 -11.52 8.08 -5.72
C LEU A 124 -10.58 8.93 -6.56
N ASP A 125 -10.70 10.26 -6.50
CA ASP A 125 -9.88 11.18 -7.29
C ASP A 125 -9.03 12.11 -6.44
N PRO A 126 -7.71 11.99 -6.48
CA PRO A 126 -6.82 12.92 -5.80
C PRO A 126 -6.58 14.22 -6.58
N ALA A 127 -6.88 14.27 -7.91
CA ALA A 127 -6.47 15.34 -8.80
C ALA A 127 -7.00 16.73 -8.40
N ASP A 128 -8.28 16.83 -8.09
CA ASP A 128 -8.89 18.13 -7.78
C ASP A 128 -8.39 18.70 -6.45
N TYR A 129 -8.13 17.81 -5.46
CA TYR A 129 -7.57 18.23 -4.18
C TYR A 129 -6.12 18.67 -4.32
N SER A 130 -5.31 17.92 -5.10
CA SER A 130 -3.91 18.25 -5.33
C SER A 130 -3.76 19.53 -6.13
N ARG A 131 -4.57 19.72 -7.17
CA ARG A 131 -4.56 20.92 -8.01
C ARG A 131 -4.81 22.18 -7.17
N GLY A 132 -5.88 22.20 -6.37
CA GLY A 132 -6.21 23.35 -5.53
C GLY A 132 -5.09 23.76 -4.57
N VAL A 133 -4.32 22.78 -4.04
CA VAL A 133 -3.17 23.04 -3.18
C VAL A 133 -1.95 23.49 -4.00
N ILE A 134 -1.62 22.79 -5.08
CA ILE A 134 -0.43 23.07 -5.91
C ILE A 134 -0.53 24.44 -6.54
N ASP A 135 -1.70 24.81 -7.08
CA ASP A 135 -1.95 26.10 -7.75
C ASP A 135 -1.94 27.28 -6.77
N SER A 136 -2.04 27.03 -5.45
CA SER A 136 -1.93 28.09 -4.44
C SER A 136 -0.48 28.55 -4.21
N PHE A 137 0.53 27.81 -4.68
CA PHE A 137 1.94 28.14 -4.55
C PHE A 137 2.47 28.77 -5.86
N TYR A 138 3.45 29.64 -5.73
CA TYR A 138 4.16 30.22 -6.88
C TYR A 138 4.86 29.15 -7.73
N SER A 139 5.45 28.15 -7.09
CA SER A 139 6.02 26.98 -7.75
C SER A 139 6.04 25.80 -6.79
N THR A 140 5.91 24.58 -7.34
CA THR A 140 5.96 23.33 -6.58
C THR A 140 6.93 22.37 -7.24
N ILE A 141 7.85 21.80 -6.47
CA ILE A 141 8.77 20.74 -6.91
C ILE A 141 8.37 19.44 -6.21
N LEU A 142 8.00 18.45 -7.02
CA LEU A 142 7.70 17.08 -6.59
C LEU A 142 8.87 16.17 -6.96
N MET A 143 9.41 15.43 -6.00
CA MET A 143 10.57 14.56 -6.20
C MET A 143 10.28 13.16 -5.70
N SER A 144 10.77 12.16 -6.42
CA SER A 144 10.76 10.77 -5.97
C SER A 144 11.72 9.90 -6.77
N GLY A 145 12.30 8.90 -6.13
CA GLY A 145 13.06 7.84 -6.82
C GLY A 145 12.20 6.84 -7.59
N THR A 146 10.88 6.90 -7.44
CA THR A 146 9.93 5.92 -8.02
C THR A 146 8.82 6.56 -8.86
N PHE A 147 9.03 7.76 -9.40
CA PHE A 147 8.12 8.41 -10.35
C PHE A 147 8.19 7.80 -11.76
N ARG A 148 7.92 6.53 -11.89
CA ARG A 148 7.87 5.85 -13.19
C ARG A 148 6.56 5.09 -13.39
N PRO A 149 5.86 5.32 -14.53
CA PRO A 149 6.01 6.41 -15.50
C PRO A 149 5.58 7.77 -14.91
N ILE A 150 6.29 8.86 -15.24
CA ILE A 150 6.01 10.21 -14.66
C ILE A 150 4.60 10.67 -15.04
N GLU A 151 4.15 10.41 -16.27
CA GLU A 151 2.85 10.81 -16.80
C GLU A 151 1.68 10.27 -15.97
N MET A 152 1.83 9.07 -15.41
CA MET A 152 0.79 8.51 -14.55
C MET A 152 0.59 9.32 -13.27
N PHE A 153 1.68 9.82 -12.68
CA PHE A 153 1.62 10.68 -11.50
C PHE A 153 1.08 12.07 -11.83
N SER A 154 1.46 12.63 -12.98
CA SER A 154 0.92 13.91 -13.47
C SER A 154 -0.60 13.82 -13.63
N ASN A 155 -1.09 12.73 -14.22
CA ASN A 155 -2.52 12.47 -14.40
C ASN A 155 -3.25 12.31 -13.06
N LEU A 156 -2.69 11.51 -12.13
CA LEU A 156 -3.28 11.31 -10.80
C LEU A 156 -3.35 12.60 -9.98
N LEU A 157 -2.36 13.48 -10.12
CA LEU A 157 -2.31 14.75 -9.42
C LEU A 157 -2.98 15.90 -10.19
N GLY A 158 -3.49 15.63 -11.39
CA GLY A 158 -4.16 16.63 -12.22
C GLY A 158 -3.26 17.80 -12.64
N LEU A 159 -1.97 17.54 -12.87
CA LEU A 159 -1.01 18.56 -13.25
C LEU A 159 -1.14 18.90 -14.74
N GLU A 160 -1.51 20.13 -15.08
CA GLU A 160 -1.68 20.57 -16.47
C GLU A 160 -0.41 21.28 -17.00
N ASN A 161 0.16 22.18 -16.22
CA ASN A 161 1.34 22.95 -16.57
C ASN A 161 2.54 22.50 -15.73
N HIS A 162 3.31 21.54 -16.22
CA HIS A 162 4.47 21.03 -15.49
C HIS A 162 5.59 20.64 -16.45
N GLU A 163 6.80 20.63 -15.93
CA GLU A 163 7.99 20.10 -16.61
C GLU A 163 8.46 18.83 -15.90
N ASN A 164 8.87 17.85 -16.68
CA ASN A 164 9.40 16.59 -16.18
C ASN A 164 10.92 16.61 -16.29
N LEU A 165 11.61 16.31 -15.18
CA LEU A 165 13.05 16.14 -15.16
C LEU A 165 13.41 14.75 -14.64
N GLU A 166 14.04 13.93 -15.45
CA GLU A 166 14.64 12.67 -15.03
C GLU A 166 16.16 12.84 -14.86
N VAL A 167 16.61 12.73 -13.60
CA VAL A 167 18.03 12.76 -13.26
C VAL A 167 18.56 11.33 -13.20
N LYS A 168 19.44 10.96 -14.12
CA LYS A 168 20.14 9.66 -14.08
C LYS A 168 21.31 9.78 -13.12
N GLY A 169 21.30 8.99 -12.06
CA GLY A 169 22.45 8.88 -11.16
C GLY A 169 23.61 8.14 -11.86
N ASP A 170 24.76 8.78 -11.98
CA ASP A 170 25.94 8.29 -12.73
C ASP A 170 26.54 6.98 -12.20
N SER A 171 26.13 6.46 -11.06
CA SER A 171 26.77 5.31 -10.42
C SER A 171 25.85 4.20 -9.93
N VAL A 172 24.56 4.40 -9.95
CA VAL A 172 23.60 3.42 -9.39
C VAL A 172 23.33 2.27 -10.36
N ASN A 173 23.41 2.51 -11.67
CA ASN A 173 23.13 1.48 -12.67
C ASN A 173 24.22 0.41 -12.73
N ASP A 174 25.50 0.78 -12.57
CA ASP A 174 26.63 -0.17 -12.62
C ASP A 174 26.70 -1.09 -11.39
N ASN A 175 26.07 -0.69 -10.31
CA ASN A 175 26.08 -1.41 -9.03
C ASN A 175 24.78 -2.19 -8.74
N ARG A 176 23.84 -2.18 -9.71
CA ARG A 176 22.58 -2.88 -9.62
C ARG A 176 22.42 -3.88 -10.76
N LEU A 177 22.27 -5.14 -10.44
CA LEU A 177 21.85 -6.17 -11.38
C LEU A 177 20.38 -6.50 -11.09
N MET A 178 19.49 -6.33 -12.05
CA MET A 178 18.08 -6.68 -11.90
C MET A 178 17.71 -7.84 -12.83
N LEU A 179 17.14 -8.89 -12.23
CA LEU A 179 16.77 -10.12 -12.91
C LEU A 179 15.28 -10.40 -12.75
N ILE A 180 14.64 -10.99 -13.75
CA ILE A 180 13.27 -11.53 -13.67
C ILE A 180 13.34 -13.05 -13.78
N ASP A 181 12.92 -13.74 -12.73
CA ASP A 181 12.66 -15.18 -12.77
C ASP A 181 11.23 -15.42 -13.26
N LYS A 182 11.11 -15.97 -14.46
CA LYS A 182 9.80 -16.24 -15.11
C LYS A 182 9.22 -17.61 -14.76
N GLU A 183 9.96 -18.48 -14.07
CA GLU A 183 9.50 -19.84 -13.75
C GLU A 183 8.55 -19.87 -12.56
N VAL A 184 8.59 -18.85 -11.72
CA VAL A 184 7.70 -18.72 -10.56
C VAL A 184 6.59 -17.72 -10.81
N THR A 185 5.46 -17.87 -10.11
CA THR A 185 4.37 -16.92 -10.11
C THR A 185 3.62 -16.94 -8.78
N SER A 186 3.06 -15.81 -8.38
CA SER A 186 2.19 -15.71 -7.21
C SER A 186 0.70 -15.51 -7.57
N ARG A 187 0.31 -15.83 -8.82
CA ARG A 187 -1.09 -15.73 -9.26
C ARG A 187 -2.00 -16.55 -8.37
N PHE A 188 -3.15 -15.98 -8.02
CA PHE A 188 -4.10 -16.63 -7.11
C PHE A 188 -4.57 -18.01 -7.61
N SER A 189 -4.77 -18.17 -8.91
CA SER A 189 -5.25 -19.42 -9.53
C SER A 189 -4.29 -20.60 -9.41
N SER A 190 -2.99 -20.35 -9.24
CA SER A 190 -1.95 -21.38 -9.13
C SER A 190 -1.17 -21.32 -7.80
N ARG A 191 -1.60 -20.48 -6.88
CA ARG A 191 -0.83 -20.10 -5.69
C ARG A 191 -0.45 -21.29 -4.80
N GLU A 192 -1.36 -22.25 -4.59
CA GLU A 192 -1.10 -23.42 -3.72
C GLU A 192 0.06 -24.28 -4.25
N GLU A 193 0.11 -24.50 -5.56
CA GLU A 193 1.19 -25.26 -6.21
C GLU A 193 2.50 -24.46 -6.23
N GLN A 194 2.41 -23.15 -6.31
CA GLN A 194 3.57 -22.28 -6.43
C GLN A 194 4.32 -22.04 -5.12
N TYR A 195 3.73 -22.30 -3.95
CA TYR A 195 4.46 -22.19 -2.69
C TYR A 195 5.69 -23.09 -2.62
N SER A 196 5.58 -24.36 -3.10
CA SER A 196 6.71 -25.29 -3.18
C SER A 196 7.74 -24.83 -4.21
N VAL A 197 7.32 -24.41 -5.40
CA VAL A 197 8.21 -23.95 -6.47
C VAL A 197 9.02 -22.71 -6.01
N ILE A 198 8.36 -21.76 -5.34
CA ILE A 198 9.02 -20.59 -4.77
C ILE A 198 10.00 -20.99 -3.65
N ALA A 199 9.60 -21.93 -2.79
CA ALA A 199 10.46 -22.40 -1.71
C ALA A 199 11.69 -23.14 -2.26
N ASP A 200 11.53 -23.97 -3.29
CA ASP A 200 12.63 -24.67 -3.95
C ASP A 200 13.61 -23.70 -4.60
N SER A 201 13.10 -22.66 -5.29
CA SER A 201 13.95 -21.59 -5.83
C SER A 201 14.72 -20.86 -4.72
N ILE A 202 14.08 -20.53 -3.60
CA ILE A 202 14.76 -19.89 -2.44
C ILE A 202 15.78 -20.82 -1.82
N ASN A 203 15.48 -22.12 -1.65
CA ASN A 203 16.40 -23.14 -1.11
C ASN A 203 17.65 -23.25 -1.98
N ASP A 204 17.48 -23.34 -3.30
CA ASP A 204 18.57 -23.37 -4.27
C ASP A 204 19.48 -22.15 -4.19
N ILE A 205 18.87 -20.95 -4.07
CA ILE A 205 19.61 -19.70 -3.90
C ILE A 205 20.40 -19.72 -2.58
N MET A 206 19.75 -20.12 -1.48
CA MET A 206 20.38 -20.16 -0.16
C MET A 206 21.50 -21.18 -0.05
N GLU A 207 21.38 -22.32 -0.74
CA GLU A 207 22.42 -23.34 -0.80
C GLU A 207 23.65 -22.84 -1.55
N LYS A 208 23.46 -22.22 -2.72
CA LYS A 208 24.54 -21.77 -3.59
C LYS A 208 25.20 -20.46 -3.14
N ALA A 209 24.52 -19.67 -2.30
CA ALA A 209 24.97 -18.35 -1.87
C ALA A 209 24.96 -18.20 -0.35
N LYS A 210 26.14 -17.96 0.22
CA LYS A 210 26.35 -17.86 1.67
C LYS A 210 26.66 -16.41 2.09
N TYR A 211 25.84 -15.46 1.62
CA TYR A 211 25.89 -14.05 1.98
C TYR A 211 24.52 -13.55 2.46
N ASN A 212 24.45 -12.32 2.94
CA ASN A 212 23.21 -11.75 3.46
C ASN A 212 22.23 -11.45 2.33
N MET A 213 20.99 -11.86 2.53
CA MET A 213 19.89 -11.69 1.59
C MET A 213 18.65 -11.17 2.28
N ILE A 214 17.77 -10.55 1.50
CA ILE A 214 16.40 -10.24 1.93
C ILE A 214 15.44 -10.82 0.91
N PHE A 215 14.42 -11.54 1.36
CA PHE A 215 13.27 -11.90 0.54
C PHE A 215 12.04 -11.16 1.01
N PHE A 216 11.49 -10.29 0.15
CA PHE A 216 10.26 -9.57 0.40
C PHE A 216 9.07 -10.34 -0.15
N PHE A 217 8.13 -10.68 0.70
CA PHE A 217 6.90 -11.37 0.36
C PHE A 217 5.72 -10.39 0.19
N PRO A 218 4.68 -10.75 -0.57
CA PRO A 218 3.52 -9.86 -0.78
C PRO A 218 2.67 -9.68 0.49
N SER A 219 2.67 -10.64 1.41
CA SER A 219 1.96 -10.58 2.69
C SER A 219 2.56 -11.53 3.73
N TYR A 220 2.24 -11.31 5.01
CA TYR A 220 2.62 -12.21 6.09
C TYR A 220 2.05 -13.63 5.89
N SER A 221 0.79 -13.73 5.48
CA SER A 221 0.15 -15.03 5.21
C SER A 221 0.85 -15.80 4.09
N PHE A 222 1.34 -15.11 3.05
CA PHE A 222 2.12 -15.74 2.00
C PHE A 222 3.47 -16.23 2.51
N MET A 223 4.17 -15.40 3.27
CA MET A 223 5.45 -15.76 3.91
C MET A 223 5.30 -16.99 4.82
N GLU A 224 4.24 -17.06 5.63
CA GLU A 224 3.96 -18.19 6.52
C GLU A 224 3.66 -19.50 5.78
N ARG A 225 3.20 -19.44 4.54
CA ARG A 225 3.01 -20.64 3.68
C ARG A 225 4.32 -21.13 3.07
N VAL A 226 5.24 -20.23 2.74
CA VAL A 226 6.55 -20.59 2.16
C VAL A 226 7.54 -21.03 3.24
N TYR A 227 7.58 -20.34 4.39
CA TYR A 227 8.58 -20.57 5.45
C TYR A 227 8.72 -22.03 5.91
N PRO A 228 7.65 -22.84 6.12
CA PRO A 228 7.76 -24.23 6.52
C PRO A 228 8.54 -25.11 5.53
N LEU A 229 8.54 -24.72 4.25
CA LEU A 229 9.15 -25.45 3.13
C LEU A 229 10.65 -25.12 2.94
N ILE A 230 11.20 -24.22 3.74
CA ILE A 230 12.60 -23.82 3.66
C ILE A 230 13.48 -24.78 4.48
N ASN A 231 14.63 -25.15 3.89
CA ASN A 231 15.54 -26.11 4.48
C ASN A 231 16.44 -25.50 5.58
N GLU A 232 17.17 -24.42 5.28
CA GLU A 232 18.14 -23.77 6.20
C GLU A 232 17.48 -22.72 7.12
N LYS A 233 16.54 -23.15 7.97
CA LYS A 233 15.75 -22.24 8.84
C LYS A 233 16.57 -21.51 9.88
N ASP A 234 17.70 -22.05 10.29
CA ASP A 234 18.66 -21.46 11.23
C ASP A 234 19.31 -20.16 10.70
N ARG A 235 19.37 -20.01 9.38
CA ARG A 235 19.82 -18.78 8.73
C ARG A 235 18.72 -17.71 8.59
N ILE A 236 17.44 -18.08 8.80
CA ILE A 236 16.34 -17.18 8.54
C ILE A 236 16.00 -16.34 9.76
N ILE A 237 15.90 -15.05 9.55
CA ILE A 237 15.29 -14.10 10.46
C ILE A 237 13.95 -13.71 9.84
N LYS A 238 12.85 -13.94 10.56
CA LYS A 238 11.51 -13.67 10.06
C LYS A 238 10.97 -12.39 10.66
N GLU A 239 10.41 -11.53 9.81
CA GLU A 239 9.68 -10.34 10.23
C GLU A 239 8.36 -10.71 10.91
N GLU A 240 8.04 -10.02 11.99
CA GLU A 240 6.77 -10.11 12.72
C GLU A 240 5.86 -8.90 12.40
N GLN A 241 4.54 -9.07 12.42
CA GLN A 241 3.58 -8.04 12.02
C GLN A 241 3.69 -6.74 12.84
N LYS A 242 3.90 -6.88 14.15
CA LYS A 242 4.03 -5.74 15.07
C LYS A 242 5.39 -5.85 15.74
N MET A 243 6.29 -4.94 15.40
CA MET A 243 7.63 -4.91 15.95
C MET A 243 7.93 -3.55 16.56
N GLU A 244 8.44 -3.58 17.79
CA GLU A 244 9.02 -2.42 18.43
C GLU A 244 10.37 -2.05 17.79
N ARG A 245 10.82 -0.83 18.02
CA ARG A 245 12.05 -0.30 17.42
C ARG A 245 13.29 -1.10 17.85
N GLU A 246 13.32 -1.51 19.10
CA GLU A 246 14.40 -2.31 19.70
C GLU A 246 14.55 -3.64 18.96
N ARG A 247 13.44 -4.33 18.72
CA ARG A 247 13.44 -5.60 17.98
C ARG A 247 13.91 -5.46 16.54
N LYS A 248 13.56 -4.36 15.88
CA LYS A 248 14.07 -4.06 14.53
C LYS A 248 15.59 -3.89 14.53
N ASN A 249 16.14 -3.18 15.53
CA ASN A 249 17.58 -2.97 15.67
C ASN A 249 18.32 -4.29 15.92
N GLU A 250 17.80 -5.17 16.78
CA GLU A 250 18.37 -6.51 17.00
C GLU A 250 18.46 -7.34 15.71
N ILE A 251 17.44 -7.27 14.86
CA ILE A 251 17.43 -7.97 13.58
C ILE A 251 18.49 -7.39 12.64
N ILE A 252 18.64 -6.08 12.60
CA ILE A 252 19.68 -5.42 11.79
C ILE A 252 21.08 -5.82 12.27
N GLU A 253 21.31 -5.90 13.58
CA GLU A 253 22.56 -6.36 14.14
C GLU A 253 22.84 -7.82 13.77
N LYS A 254 21.87 -8.71 13.92
CA LYS A 254 21.98 -10.12 13.51
C LYS A 254 22.33 -10.26 12.03
N LEU A 255 21.67 -9.48 11.15
CA LEU A 255 22.02 -9.45 9.73
C LEU A 255 23.46 -9.01 9.48
N SER A 256 24.07 -8.25 10.40
CA SER A 256 25.46 -7.77 10.23
C SER A 256 26.53 -8.81 10.61
N LEU A 257 26.18 -9.87 11.33
CA LEU A 257 27.13 -10.79 11.97
C LEU A 257 27.42 -12.06 11.15
N SER A 258 26.52 -12.46 10.26
CA SER A 258 26.63 -13.73 9.53
C SER A 258 25.87 -13.73 8.22
N SER A 259 26.01 -14.79 7.43
CA SER A 259 25.25 -15.04 6.20
C SER A 259 23.77 -15.32 6.47
N SER A 260 23.08 -14.32 7.02
CA SER A 260 21.67 -14.40 7.40
C SER A 260 20.74 -14.04 6.24
N VAL A 261 19.53 -14.55 6.30
CA VAL A 261 18.47 -14.30 5.31
C VAL A 261 17.27 -13.69 6.04
N LEU A 262 16.92 -12.46 5.69
CA LEU A 262 15.72 -11.82 6.22
C LEU A 262 14.51 -12.16 5.35
N PHE A 263 13.49 -12.75 5.94
CA PHE A 263 12.15 -12.84 5.35
C PHE A 263 11.32 -11.66 5.85
N ALA A 264 10.98 -10.78 4.93
CA ALA A 264 10.25 -9.55 5.20
C ALA A 264 9.01 -9.43 4.30
N VAL A 265 8.13 -8.49 4.60
CA VAL A 265 6.90 -8.25 3.82
C VAL A 265 6.98 -6.88 3.15
N MET A 266 6.61 -6.81 1.88
CA MET A 266 6.44 -5.55 1.17
C MET A 266 5.35 -4.72 1.87
N ASN A 267 5.66 -3.49 2.30
CA ASN A 267 4.91 -2.65 3.25
C ASN A 267 4.98 -3.10 4.72
N GLY A 268 5.85 -4.04 5.07
CA GLY A 268 6.13 -4.39 6.46
C GLY A 268 7.14 -3.45 7.12
N ASN A 269 7.60 -3.84 8.29
CA ASN A 269 8.51 -3.05 9.12
C ASN A 269 9.86 -2.75 8.45
N PHE A 270 10.29 -3.59 7.51
CA PHE A 270 11.57 -3.49 6.82
C PHE A 270 11.47 -2.93 5.39
N SER A 271 10.28 -2.60 4.92
CA SER A 271 10.08 -1.94 3.63
C SER A 271 10.44 -0.46 3.66
N GLU A 272 10.33 0.19 4.83
CA GLU A 272 10.68 1.59 5.03
C GLU A 272 11.81 1.70 6.08
N SER A 273 12.75 2.65 5.86
CA SER A 273 13.73 3.12 6.86
C SER A 273 14.54 2.06 7.62
N ILE A 274 15.11 1.07 6.94
CA ILE A 274 16.05 0.17 7.59
C ILE A 274 17.44 0.83 7.63
N GLY A 275 18.04 0.92 8.82
CA GLY A 275 19.43 1.33 9.01
C GLY A 275 20.45 0.25 8.61
N ILE A 276 20.24 -0.45 7.47
CA ILE A 276 21.21 -1.45 6.97
C ILE A 276 22.51 -0.72 6.61
N LYS A 277 23.63 -1.22 7.11
CA LYS A 277 24.95 -0.68 6.78
C LYS A 277 25.29 -0.93 5.31
N ASN A 278 26.14 -0.08 4.75
CA ASN A 278 26.56 -0.13 3.35
C ASN A 278 27.09 -1.53 2.97
N ASN A 279 26.73 -1.97 1.76
CA ASN A 279 27.18 -3.22 1.14
C ASN A 279 26.94 -4.53 1.94
N MET A 280 25.98 -4.50 2.88
CA MET A 280 25.67 -5.67 3.71
C MET A 280 24.80 -6.67 2.96
N ILE A 281 23.81 -6.22 2.19
CA ILE A 281 22.88 -7.06 1.45
C ILE A 281 23.38 -7.24 0.02
N LYS A 282 23.57 -8.48 -0.39
CA LYS A 282 24.05 -8.83 -1.73
C LYS A 282 22.95 -9.25 -2.69
N LEU A 283 21.83 -9.75 -2.15
CA LEU A 283 20.67 -10.16 -2.93
C LEU A 283 19.38 -9.70 -2.26
N ILE A 284 18.49 -9.12 -3.05
CA ILE A 284 17.10 -8.89 -2.69
C ILE A 284 16.22 -9.73 -3.62
N GLY A 285 15.51 -10.70 -3.06
CA GLY A 285 14.45 -11.43 -3.74
C GLY A 285 13.09 -10.75 -3.49
N ILE A 286 12.36 -10.46 -4.54
CA ILE A 286 10.99 -9.93 -4.46
C ILE A 286 10.04 -11.00 -4.93
N VAL A 287 9.39 -11.65 -3.98
CA VAL A 287 8.51 -12.80 -4.22
C VAL A 287 7.13 -12.32 -4.60
N GLY A 288 6.71 -12.61 -5.82
CA GLY A 288 5.38 -12.26 -6.29
C GLY A 288 5.13 -10.77 -6.50
N VAL A 289 3.89 -10.42 -6.81
CA VAL A 289 3.43 -9.03 -6.99
C VAL A 289 2.51 -8.65 -5.84
N PRO A 290 2.76 -7.54 -5.11
CA PRO A 290 2.01 -7.14 -3.92
C PRO A 290 0.71 -6.41 -4.28
N PHE A 291 -0.19 -7.08 -4.99
CA PHE A 291 -1.52 -6.56 -5.29
C PHE A 291 -2.37 -6.46 -4.04
N GLU A 292 -3.19 -5.43 -3.98
CA GLU A 292 -4.20 -5.31 -2.94
C GLU A 292 -5.28 -6.39 -3.13
N PRO A 293 -5.81 -6.95 -2.02
CA PRO A 293 -6.92 -7.89 -2.09
C PRO A 293 -8.14 -7.24 -2.77
N PRO A 294 -8.96 -8.03 -3.47
CA PRO A 294 -10.22 -7.54 -4.04
C PRO A 294 -11.11 -6.91 -2.96
N SER A 295 -11.59 -5.70 -3.24
CA SER A 295 -12.52 -4.96 -2.37
C SER A 295 -13.45 -4.10 -3.23
N ILE A 296 -14.57 -3.64 -2.65
CA ILE A 296 -15.47 -2.71 -3.33
C ILE A 296 -14.75 -1.40 -3.67
N LYS A 297 -13.96 -0.88 -2.74
CA LYS A 297 -13.16 0.33 -2.96
C LYS A 297 -12.24 0.16 -4.17
N LEU A 298 -11.48 -0.94 -4.20
CA LEU A 298 -10.53 -1.19 -5.29
C LEU A 298 -11.24 -1.31 -6.65
N ARG A 299 -12.39 -2.01 -6.70
CA ARG A 299 -13.17 -2.12 -7.91
C ARG A 299 -13.75 -0.77 -8.36
N ALA A 300 -14.22 0.05 -7.42
CA ALA A 300 -14.68 1.40 -7.74
C ALA A 300 -13.55 2.28 -8.29
N MET A 301 -12.35 2.21 -7.69
CA MET A 301 -11.16 2.90 -8.20
C MET A 301 -10.80 2.44 -9.62
N GLN A 302 -10.84 1.14 -9.90
CA GLN A 302 -10.59 0.61 -11.24
C GLN A 302 -11.59 1.18 -12.25
N LEU A 303 -12.88 1.11 -11.96
CA LEU A 303 -13.94 1.63 -12.84
C LEU A 303 -13.81 3.14 -13.05
N TYR A 304 -13.48 3.88 -12.00
CA TYR A 304 -13.26 5.31 -12.07
C TYR A 304 -12.08 5.65 -13.00
N TYR A 305 -10.94 5.01 -12.80
CA TYR A 305 -9.75 5.25 -13.61
C TYR A 305 -9.88 4.69 -15.03
N ASP A 306 -10.67 3.62 -15.25
CA ASP A 306 -11.02 3.17 -16.61
C ASP A 306 -11.77 4.26 -17.35
N LYS A 307 -12.78 4.88 -16.73
CA LYS A 307 -13.58 5.96 -17.32
C LYS A 307 -12.74 7.21 -17.57
N LYS A 308 -11.87 7.59 -16.62
CA LYS A 308 -11.14 8.86 -16.66
C LYS A 308 -9.85 8.79 -17.50
N MET A 309 -9.13 7.66 -17.41
CA MET A 309 -7.77 7.50 -17.94
C MET A 309 -7.63 6.32 -18.91
N GLY A 310 -8.69 5.53 -19.11
CA GLY A 310 -8.69 4.38 -20.04
C GLY A 310 -7.92 3.15 -19.58
N ASN A 311 -7.41 3.12 -18.33
CA ASN A 311 -6.60 2.01 -17.83
C ASN A 311 -6.70 1.84 -16.31
N GLY A 312 -7.87 1.48 -15.81
CA GLY A 312 -8.15 1.40 -14.38
C GLY A 312 -7.35 0.34 -13.64
N PHE A 313 -7.14 -0.83 -14.25
CA PHE A 313 -6.32 -1.87 -13.62
C PHE A 313 -4.89 -1.39 -13.35
N GLU A 314 -4.33 -0.67 -14.28
CA GLU A 314 -2.98 -0.19 -14.14
C GLU A 314 -2.85 0.88 -13.06
N TYR A 315 -3.71 1.89 -13.05
CA TYR A 315 -3.69 2.96 -12.05
C TYR A 315 -4.02 2.47 -10.64
N ALA A 316 -5.01 1.58 -10.50
CA ALA A 316 -5.48 1.13 -9.20
C ALA A 316 -4.69 -0.05 -8.60
N GLN A 317 -4.02 -0.86 -9.43
CA GLN A 317 -3.35 -2.09 -8.97
C GLN A 317 -1.87 -2.12 -9.33
N VAL A 318 -1.51 -1.95 -10.62
CA VAL A 318 -0.13 -2.17 -11.07
C VAL A 318 0.78 -1.06 -10.56
N LEU A 319 0.41 0.21 -10.73
CA LEU A 319 1.22 1.34 -10.27
C LEU A 319 1.51 1.29 -8.77
N PRO A 320 0.52 1.12 -7.86
CA PRO A 320 0.80 0.98 -6.43
C PRO A 320 1.68 -0.22 -6.10
N ALA A 321 1.48 -1.37 -6.77
CA ALA A 321 2.30 -2.54 -6.57
C ALA A 321 3.75 -2.31 -7.00
N MET A 322 3.96 -1.67 -8.16
CA MET A 322 5.30 -1.40 -8.68
C MET A 322 6.06 -0.36 -7.85
N ILE A 323 5.39 0.63 -7.26
CA ILE A 323 6.01 1.54 -6.28
C ILE A 323 6.59 0.72 -5.12
N LYS A 324 5.81 -0.19 -4.53
CA LYS A 324 6.24 -1.07 -3.43
C LYS A 324 7.44 -1.94 -3.82
N VAL A 325 7.38 -2.54 -5.01
CA VAL A 325 8.46 -3.35 -5.59
C VAL A 325 9.74 -2.55 -5.74
N MET A 326 9.66 -1.36 -6.34
CA MET A 326 10.84 -0.53 -6.56
C MET A 326 11.42 0.06 -5.27
N GLN A 327 10.58 0.35 -4.28
CA GLN A 327 11.02 0.72 -2.94
C GLN A 327 11.79 -0.42 -2.25
N ALA A 328 11.24 -1.65 -2.29
CA ALA A 328 11.91 -2.83 -1.75
C ALA A 328 13.23 -3.11 -2.47
N ALA A 329 13.25 -3.02 -3.81
CA ALA A 329 14.45 -3.17 -4.64
C ALA A 329 15.54 -2.14 -4.28
N GLY A 330 15.15 -0.90 -3.97
CA GLY A 330 16.08 0.17 -3.58
C GLY A 330 16.76 -0.02 -2.24
N ARG A 331 16.39 -1.04 -1.43
CA ARG A 331 16.99 -1.25 -0.09
C ARG A 331 18.42 -1.80 -0.12
N GLY A 332 18.83 -2.40 -1.22
CA GLY A 332 20.17 -2.98 -1.36
C GLY A 332 21.27 -1.98 -1.73
N ILE A 333 20.91 -0.79 -2.23
CA ILE A 333 21.87 0.20 -2.73
C ILE A 333 21.57 1.55 -2.12
N ARG A 334 22.49 2.06 -1.30
CA ARG A 334 22.40 3.35 -0.62
C ARG A 334 23.57 4.28 -0.91
N SER A 335 24.69 3.69 -1.31
CA SER A 335 25.92 4.42 -1.62
C SER A 335 26.48 3.97 -2.97
N LYS A 336 27.43 4.77 -3.50
CA LYS A 336 28.15 4.46 -4.74
C LYS A 336 28.98 3.16 -4.68
N ASN A 337 29.22 2.65 -3.46
CA ASN A 337 30.04 1.45 -3.25
C ASN A 337 29.20 0.19 -3.00
N ASP A 338 27.88 0.32 -2.88
CA ASP A 338 27.02 -0.83 -2.65
C ASP A 338 26.75 -1.56 -3.96
N LYS A 339 26.95 -2.87 -3.97
CA LYS A 339 26.58 -3.77 -5.07
C LYS A 339 25.50 -4.74 -4.60
N CYS A 340 24.38 -4.79 -5.30
CA CYS A 340 23.26 -5.67 -4.95
C CYS A 340 22.57 -6.23 -6.19
N ALA A 341 22.36 -7.54 -6.22
CA ALA A 341 21.46 -8.18 -7.16
C ALA A 341 20.01 -8.10 -6.67
N ILE A 342 19.09 -7.88 -7.59
CA ILE A 342 17.64 -7.84 -7.33
C ILE A 342 17.00 -8.90 -8.20
N LEU A 343 16.30 -9.83 -7.60
CA LEU A 343 15.62 -10.93 -8.27
C LEU A 343 14.10 -10.75 -8.12
N LEU A 344 13.42 -10.44 -9.20
CA LEU A 344 11.96 -10.36 -9.26
C LEU A 344 11.40 -11.76 -9.55
N MET A 345 10.86 -12.38 -8.53
CA MET A 345 10.37 -13.77 -8.55
C MET A 345 8.89 -13.81 -8.90
N ASP A 346 8.54 -13.45 -10.12
CA ASP A 346 7.20 -13.62 -10.70
C ASP A 346 7.23 -13.39 -12.22
N SER A 347 6.68 -14.31 -12.98
CA SER A 347 6.61 -14.25 -14.44
C SER A 347 5.86 -13.03 -15.00
N ARG A 348 4.98 -12.40 -14.21
CA ARG A 348 4.24 -11.19 -14.61
C ARG A 348 5.15 -10.00 -14.85
N TYR A 349 6.29 -9.91 -14.17
CA TYR A 349 7.25 -8.83 -14.38
C TYR A 349 7.82 -8.81 -15.80
N ASP A 350 7.80 -9.93 -16.51
CA ASP A 350 8.24 -10.04 -17.91
C ASP A 350 7.19 -9.54 -18.94
N THR A 351 6.01 -9.13 -18.50
CA THR A 351 4.97 -8.61 -19.40
C THR A 351 5.11 -7.10 -19.65
N PRO A 352 4.64 -6.58 -20.80
CA PRO A 352 4.78 -5.16 -21.16
C PRO A 352 4.21 -4.19 -20.11
N ILE A 353 3.09 -4.56 -19.46
CA ILE A 353 2.44 -3.73 -18.45
C ILE A 353 3.31 -3.51 -17.21
N PHE A 354 4.20 -4.45 -16.87
CA PHE A 354 5.11 -4.31 -15.75
C PHE A 354 6.48 -3.78 -16.17
N LYS A 355 6.98 -4.16 -17.35
CA LYS A 355 8.30 -3.76 -17.83
C LYS A 355 8.50 -2.25 -17.91
N LYS A 356 7.46 -1.49 -18.20
CA LYS A 356 7.58 -0.02 -18.29
C LYS A 356 7.92 0.68 -16.96
N TYR A 357 7.72 -0.02 -15.82
CA TYR A 357 8.13 0.45 -14.50
C TYR A 357 9.56 0.07 -14.13
N LEU A 358 10.14 -0.85 -14.88
CA LEU A 358 11.45 -1.42 -14.61
C LEU A 358 12.54 -0.74 -15.45
N PRO A 359 13.81 -0.85 -15.05
CA PRO A 359 14.93 -0.37 -15.86
C PRO A 359 15.02 -1.10 -17.20
N ASN A 360 15.54 -0.43 -18.21
CA ASN A 360 15.69 -1.01 -19.56
C ASN A 360 16.74 -2.13 -19.63
N ASP A 361 17.67 -2.17 -18.68
CA ASP A 361 18.77 -3.13 -18.57
C ASP A 361 18.41 -4.41 -17.78
N ILE A 362 17.13 -4.58 -17.43
CA ILE A 362 16.67 -5.78 -16.73
C ILE A 362 16.80 -7.03 -17.60
N ILE A 363 17.23 -8.13 -16.98
CA ILE A 363 17.48 -9.40 -17.66
C ILE A 363 16.42 -10.41 -17.23
N THR A 364 15.66 -10.95 -18.18
CA THR A 364 14.78 -12.10 -17.94
C THR A 364 15.59 -13.39 -18.00
N ILE A 365 15.40 -14.26 -17.00
CA ILE A 365 16.17 -15.48 -16.86
C ILE A 365 15.26 -16.73 -16.85
N ASP A 366 15.80 -17.82 -17.37
CA ASP A 366 15.24 -19.17 -17.37
C ASP A 366 16.25 -20.21 -16.84
N ARG A 367 17.24 -19.74 -16.08
CA ARG A 367 18.31 -20.55 -15.49
C ARG A 367 18.64 -20.06 -14.09
N ASP A 368 19.50 -20.80 -13.40
CA ASP A 368 19.97 -20.47 -12.05
C ASP A 368 20.40 -19.00 -11.90
N PRO A 369 19.71 -18.19 -11.08
CA PRO A 369 20.03 -16.78 -10.89
C PRO A 369 21.43 -16.56 -10.29
N ILE A 370 21.91 -17.47 -9.42
CA ILE A 370 23.22 -17.33 -8.77
C ILE A 370 24.36 -17.43 -9.77
N SER A 371 24.23 -18.27 -10.79
CA SER A 371 25.24 -18.37 -11.85
C SER A 371 25.40 -17.03 -12.61
N ILE A 372 24.29 -16.38 -12.90
CA ILE A 372 24.28 -15.08 -13.59
C ILE A 372 24.83 -13.97 -12.68
N ILE A 373 24.43 -13.96 -11.42
CA ILE A 373 24.88 -12.99 -10.41
C ILE A 373 26.41 -13.05 -10.27
N ARG A 374 26.98 -14.26 -10.23
CA ARG A 374 28.44 -14.47 -10.20
C ARG A 374 29.12 -14.05 -11.49
N GLU A 375 28.59 -14.47 -12.64
CA GLU A 375 29.11 -14.09 -13.98
C GLU A 375 29.21 -12.57 -14.15
N LYS A 376 28.22 -11.83 -13.60
CA LYS A 376 28.17 -10.37 -13.63
C LYS A 376 28.94 -9.68 -12.51
N GLY A 377 29.60 -10.42 -11.61
CA GLY A 377 30.44 -9.86 -10.53
C GLY A 377 29.68 -9.21 -9.40
N PHE A 378 28.47 -9.70 -9.07
CA PHE A 378 27.63 -9.22 -7.98
C PHE A 378 27.64 -10.13 -6.73
N ALA A 379 28.36 -11.25 -6.76
CA ALA A 379 28.50 -12.19 -5.65
C ALA A 379 29.94 -12.61 -5.44
#